data_e531ec2e0742912f06792f615febe601
#
_entry.id   e531ec2e0742912f06792f615febe601
#
_cell.length_a   1.000
_cell.length_b   1.000
_cell.length_c   1.000
_cell.angle_alpha   90.00
_cell.angle_beta   90.00
_cell.angle_gamma   90.00
#
_symmetry.space_group_name_H-M   'P 1'
#
loop_
_entity.id
_entity.type
_entity.pdbx_description
1 polymer ?
#
loop_
_entity_poly.entity_id
_entity_poly.type
_entity_poly.pdbx_seq_one_letter_code
_entity_poly.pdbx_strand_id
1 'polypeptide(L)'
;MFTLRVFTRKPTGKNYPAALGNSVHFAVCSDGKETVLNQDYGILFAKAKIKEDNTLDERGIRNPLVVKKDDVYVIYAEVIDKEGQPVASGEESIIAWSTKDFVNFEECSADAVGPEASESIELPDELFPAVSERWIPLEVKSVSVPEDVRVDSLKELKDIRVRVIYSDGSEDLKPVYWSIASLRDMGNRRYRITGHMQAIDTGFPLTVGLADPVIFLYEGKWYYIATNDNVNDIGLYVRCADTVDGLFTDDVETKIILDYDEERGLCQTFWAPEFHVIGGRLYILFAVSNKNWGPQCHMMRLKKGGNIMCAEDWEDPIRVKRMNDHFLTEDGITLDMTYFESAGKAYLAWSYRYGIGTPKDTGSMLYIATTDPEKPWVLTSEPVLLSRPLYGWENQSGTINNEGPYALISGDTVYLSYSGGDACGPAYVVGYLKVKAGADLLDISSWKKEPTAVLHLQSVEGILGPGHNSFFYDMDGRLMIAYHAQERDKYNCRCSAFHRVHLSASGFPLLNVVGERDLPAEMSDVEMEFTIG
;
A
#
# COMPACT_ATOMS: atom_id res chain seq x y z
N MET A 1 17.52 15.11 25.28
CA MET A 1 17.40 13.63 25.33
C MET A 1 15.94 13.27 25.45
N PHE A 2 15.52 12.19 24.82
CA PHE A 2 14.16 11.64 24.94
C PHE A 2 14.23 10.16 25.36
N THR A 3 13.17 9.64 25.95
CA THR A 3 13.10 8.24 26.37
C THR A 3 12.30 7.44 25.36
N LEU A 4 12.84 6.32 24.89
CA LEU A 4 12.11 5.34 24.09
C LEU A 4 11.73 4.15 24.96
N ARG A 5 10.46 3.73 24.90
CA ARG A 5 9.92 2.57 25.58
C ARG A 5 9.50 1.50 24.59
N VAL A 6 9.81 0.24 24.90
CA VAL A 6 9.38 -0.94 24.13
C VAL A 6 8.34 -1.72 24.95
N PHE A 7 7.28 -2.22 24.29
CA PHE A 7 6.20 -2.95 24.95
C PHE A 7 5.44 -3.84 23.96
N THR A 8 4.58 -4.71 24.48
CA THR A 8 3.58 -5.43 23.70
C THR A 8 2.20 -4.88 24.01
N ARG A 9 1.28 -4.97 23.07
CA ARG A 9 -0.09 -4.52 23.20
C ARG A 9 -1.04 -5.69 23.44
N LYS A 10 -2.04 -5.51 24.30
CA LYS A 10 -3.09 -6.52 24.47
C LYS A 10 -3.99 -6.57 23.24
N PRO A 11 -4.32 -7.75 22.73
CA PRO A 11 -5.28 -7.90 21.65
C PRO A 11 -6.65 -7.30 22.02
N THR A 12 -7.32 -6.72 21.04
CA THR A 12 -8.67 -6.15 21.18
C THR A 12 -9.62 -6.72 20.13
N GLY A 13 -9.98 -8.01 20.28
CA GLY A 13 -10.91 -8.69 19.37
C GLY A 13 -10.38 -8.87 17.96
N LYS A 14 -11.30 -8.88 16.99
CA LYS A 14 -10.96 -9.11 15.56
C LYS A 14 -10.17 -7.98 14.92
N ASN A 15 -10.38 -6.76 15.37
CA ASN A 15 -9.73 -5.59 14.77
C ASN A 15 -8.23 -5.54 15.11
N TYR A 16 -7.85 -6.01 16.30
CA TYR A 16 -6.44 -6.10 16.69
C TYR A 16 -6.18 -7.48 17.31
N PRO A 17 -6.01 -8.52 16.48
CA PRO A 17 -5.84 -9.90 16.95
C PRO A 17 -4.48 -10.13 17.64
N ALA A 18 -4.30 -11.29 18.25
CA ALA A 18 -3.08 -11.66 18.97
C ALA A 18 -1.83 -11.57 18.10
N ALA A 19 -1.93 -11.94 16.82
CA ALA A 19 -0.81 -11.84 15.87
C ALA A 19 -0.26 -10.41 15.73
N LEU A 20 -1.11 -9.38 15.89
CA LEU A 20 -0.69 -7.98 15.93
C LEU A 20 -0.21 -7.54 17.31
N GLY A 21 -0.87 -7.98 18.37
CA GLY A 21 -0.51 -7.64 19.75
C GLY A 21 0.80 -8.26 20.22
N ASN A 22 1.13 -9.44 19.74
CA ASN A 22 2.35 -10.19 20.01
C ASN A 22 3.54 -9.69 19.17
N SER A 23 3.77 -8.39 19.18
CA SER A 23 4.81 -7.66 18.45
C SER A 23 5.43 -6.59 19.34
N VAL A 24 6.58 -6.04 18.96
CA VAL A 24 7.16 -4.88 19.66
C VAL A 24 6.50 -3.60 19.20
N HIS A 25 5.96 -2.86 20.15
CA HIS A 25 5.49 -1.49 20.00
C HIS A 25 6.50 -0.54 20.62
N PHE A 26 6.56 0.68 20.09
CA PHE A 26 7.40 1.74 20.63
C PHE A 26 6.56 2.93 21.09
N ALA A 27 7.05 3.60 22.12
CA ALA A 27 6.58 4.92 22.53
C ALA A 27 7.79 5.81 22.82
N VAL A 28 7.67 7.08 22.55
CA VAL A 28 8.66 8.08 22.93
C VAL A 28 8.09 9.02 23.97
N CYS A 29 8.90 9.39 24.96
CA CYS A 29 8.56 10.38 25.96
C CYS A 29 9.54 11.56 25.84
N SER A 30 8.99 12.74 25.54
CA SER A 30 9.70 14.01 25.50
C SER A 30 8.91 15.04 26.27
N ASP A 31 9.58 15.85 27.11
CA ASP A 31 8.96 16.90 27.92
C ASP A 31 7.76 16.42 28.76
N GLY A 32 7.81 15.17 29.23
CA GLY A 32 6.76 14.56 30.06
C GLY A 32 5.50 14.11 29.29
N LYS A 33 5.52 14.22 27.96
CA LYS A 33 4.45 13.70 27.09
C LYS A 33 4.89 12.40 26.42
N GLU A 34 4.11 11.33 26.61
CA GLU A 34 4.30 10.07 25.89
C GLU A 34 3.53 10.10 24.57
N THR A 35 4.20 9.71 23.46
CA THR A 35 3.62 9.51 22.14
C THR A 35 3.89 8.09 21.69
N VAL A 36 2.82 7.32 21.44
CA VAL A 36 2.93 5.96 20.90
C VAL A 36 3.22 6.05 19.40
N LEU A 37 4.23 5.30 18.97
CA LEU A 37 4.71 5.34 17.59
C LEU A 37 3.86 4.43 16.68
N ASN A 38 3.95 4.67 15.35
CA ASN A 38 3.25 3.92 14.31
C ASN A 38 1.74 3.81 14.57
N GLN A 39 1.13 4.86 15.15
CA GLN A 39 -0.30 4.90 15.47
C GLN A 39 -0.75 3.72 16.35
N ASP A 40 0.11 3.29 17.29
CA ASP A 40 -0.12 2.14 18.16
C ASP A 40 -0.27 0.80 17.39
N TYR A 41 0.37 0.69 16.22
CA TYR A 41 0.53 -0.55 15.47
C TYR A 41 1.92 -1.15 15.72
N GLY A 42 2.05 -2.48 15.76
CA GLY A 42 3.34 -3.15 16.00
C GLY A 42 4.41 -2.78 14.99
N ILE A 43 5.67 -2.69 15.42
CA ILE A 43 6.79 -2.30 14.57
C ILE A 43 7.70 -3.49 14.26
N LEU A 44 8.00 -4.35 15.24
CA LEU A 44 8.81 -5.54 15.04
C LEU A 44 8.00 -6.80 15.34
N PHE A 45 8.13 -7.78 14.46
CA PHE A 45 7.42 -9.06 14.53
C PHE A 45 8.42 -10.21 14.39
N ALA A 46 8.22 -11.29 15.14
CA ALA A 46 8.94 -12.52 14.89
C ALA A 46 8.52 -13.10 13.54
N LYS A 47 9.48 -13.69 12.83
CA LYS A 47 9.22 -14.43 11.61
C LYS A 47 8.70 -15.83 11.93
N ALA A 48 7.68 -16.27 11.22
CA ALA A 48 7.26 -17.66 11.20
C ALA A 48 8.40 -18.56 10.71
N LYS A 49 8.50 -19.77 11.25
CA LYS A 49 9.41 -20.80 10.73
C LYS A 49 8.82 -21.49 9.52
N ILE A 50 9.65 -21.68 8.50
CA ILE A 50 9.30 -22.50 7.34
C ILE A 50 9.60 -23.95 7.70
N LYS A 51 8.56 -24.82 7.70
CA LYS A 51 8.69 -26.25 7.97
C LYS A 51 9.22 -27.01 6.73
N GLU A 52 9.64 -28.26 6.93
CA GLU A 52 10.13 -29.12 5.85
C GLU A 52 9.10 -29.35 4.73
N ASP A 53 7.81 -29.32 5.06
CA ASP A 53 6.70 -29.45 4.11
C ASP A 53 6.29 -28.11 3.48
N ASN A 54 7.08 -27.06 3.66
CA ASN A 54 6.83 -25.68 3.20
C ASN A 54 5.66 -24.94 3.86
N THR A 55 5.02 -25.49 4.86
CA THR A 55 4.03 -24.77 5.67
C THR A 55 4.72 -23.84 6.67
N LEU A 56 3.97 -22.93 7.27
CA LEU A 56 4.49 -21.97 8.25
C LEU A 56 4.12 -22.39 9.68
N ASP A 57 5.06 -22.17 10.59
CA ASP A 57 4.85 -22.24 12.02
C ASP A 57 4.90 -20.81 12.56
N GLU A 58 3.72 -20.25 12.79
CA GLU A 58 3.54 -18.86 13.18
C GLU A 58 4.14 -18.57 14.56
N ARG A 59 4.76 -17.40 14.70
CA ARG A 59 5.46 -16.94 15.90
C ARG A 59 4.96 -15.56 16.31
N GLY A 60 4.95 -15.35 17.61
CA GLY A 60 4.77 -14.03 18.22
C GLY A 60 5.90 -13.73 19.20
N ILE A 61 5.83 -12.58 19.85
CA ILE A 61 6.78 -12.19 20.88
C ILE A 61 6.08 -11.59 22.10
N ARG A 62 6.80 -11.60 23.24
CA ARG A 62 6.41 -10.90 24.47
C ARG A 62 7.63 -10.40 25.22
N ASN A 63 7.39 -9.58 26.25
CA ASN A 63 8.40 -9.09 27.18
C ASN A 63 9.61 -8.45 26.45
N PRO A 64 9.39 -7.46 25.55
CA PRO A 64 10.49 -6.81 24.85
C PRO A 64 11.34 -5.98 25.82
N LEU A 65 12.66 -6.03 25.63
CA LEU A 65 13.65 -5.24 26.37
C LEU A 65 14.62 -4.59 25.39
N VAL A 66 15.15 -3.43 25.73
CA VAL A 66 16.12 -2.69 24.92
C VAL A 66 17.37 -2.41 25.74
N VAL A 67 18.52 -2.45 25.07
CA VAL A 67 19.81 -2.08 25.65
C VAL A 67 20.72 -1.43 24.59
N LYS A 68 21.64 -0.58 25.02
CA LYS A 68 22.73 -0.08 24.17
C LYS A 68 23.94 -0.99 24.30
N LYS A 69 24.45 -1.49 23.16
CA LYS A 69 25.69 -2.26 23.07
C LYS A 69 26.63 -1.54 22.09
N ASP A 70 27.72 -0.97 22.61
CA ASP A 70 28.65 -0.16 21.82
C ASP A 70 27.93 0.94 21.02
N ASP A 71 27.98 0.90 19.69
CA ASP A 71 27.40 1.89 18.78
C ASP A 71 26.01 1.50 18.24
N VAL A 72 25.40 0.43 18.77
CA VAL A 72 24.09 -0.06 18.35
C VAL A 72 23.16 -0.24 19.54
N TYR A 73 21.87 -0.20 19.26
CA TYR A 73 20.81 -0.60 20.20
C TYR A 73 20.34 -1.99 19.82
N VAL A 74 20.08 -2.82 20.83
CA VAL A 74 19.58 -4.19 20.63
C VAL A 74 18.27 -4.33 21.37
N ILE A 75 17.26 -4.78 20.65
CA ILE A 75 15.93 -5.05 21.18
C ILE A 75 15.78 -6.57 21.24
N TYR A 76 15.49 -7.10 22.43
CA TYR A 76 15.25 -8.51 22.69
C TYR A 76 13.78 -8.75 22.93
N ALA A 77 13.28 -9.92 22.59
CA ALA A 77 11.95 -10.37 22.97
C ALA A 77 11.90 -11.90 23.15
N GLU A 78 11.06 -12.37 24.04
CA GLU A 78 10.76 -13.80 24.18
C GLU A 78 9.90 -14.25 23.02
N VAL A 79 10.24 -15.38 22.38
CA VAL A 79 9.45 -15.99 21.32
C VAL A 79 8.34 -16.84 21.91
N ILE A 80 7.13 -16.69 21.37
CA ILE A 80 5.95 -17.48 21.69
C ILE A 80 5.36 -18.10 20.43
N ASP A 81 4.62 -19.18 20.58
CA ASP A 81 3.82 -19.78 19.50
C ASP A 81 2.53 -18.94 19.24
N LYS A 82 1.75 -19.35 18.28
CA LYS A 82 0.49 -18.66 17.91
C LYS A 82 -0.58 -18.72 19.01
N GLU A 83 -0.50 -19.68 19.92
CA GLU A 83 -1.35 -19.82 21.11
C GLU A 83 -0.86 -18.95 22.29
N GLY A 84 0.28 -18.25 22.14
CA GLY A 84 0.86 -17.39 23.18
C GLY A 84 1.68 -18.17 24.23
N GLN A 85 2.03 -19.43 23.98
CA GLN A 85 2.84 -20.24 24.86
C GLN A 85 4.34 -20.13 24.51
N PRO A 86 5.25 -20.30 25.48
CA PRO A 86 6.67 -20.39 25.19
C PRO A 86 6.94 -21.49 24.14
N VAL A 87 7.84 -21.22 23.22
CA VAL A 87 8.28 -22.22 22.24
C VAL A 87 8.93 -23.43 22.91
N ALA A 88 8.95 -24.58 22.23
CA ALA A 88 9.46 -25.83 22.78
C ALA A 88 10.96 -25.72 23.18
N SER A 89 11.35 -26.50 24.19
CA SER A 89 12.76 -26.59 24.63
C SER A 89 13.66 -27.04 23.46
N GLY A 90 14.72 -26.29 23.19
CA GLY A 90 15.64 -26.54 22.06
C GLY A 90 15.38 -25.66 20.83
N GLU A 91 14.33 -24.85 20.85
CA GLU A 91 14.10 -23.78 19.88
C GLU A 91 14.69 -22.44 20.37
N GLU A 92 14.91 -21.51 19.46
CA GLU A 92 15.28 -20.14 19.83
C GLU A 92 14.15 -19.50 20.61
N SER A 93 14.33 -19.37 21.93
CA SER A 93 13.34 -18.79 22.83
C SER A 93 13.44 -17.26 22.95
N ILE A 94 14.50 -16.67 22.40
CA ILE A 94 14.73 -15.22 22.38
C ILE A 94 15.13 -14.83 20.95
N ILE A 95 14.52 -13.76 20.46
CA ILE A 95 14.88 -13.09 19.21
C ILE A 95 15.46 -11.72 19.52
N ALA A 96 16.34 -11.22 18.67
CA ALA A 96 16.93 -9.90 18.82
C ALA A 96 16.99 -9.15 17.49
N TRP A 97 16.86 -7.83 17.58
CA TRP A 97 17.06 -6.90 16.47
C TRP A 97 18.05 -5.82 16.88
N SER A 98 19.02 -5.57 16.00
CA SER A 98 19.93 -4.44 16.13
C SER A 98 19.45 -3.24 15.32
N THR A 99 19.69 -2.04 15.83
CA THR A 99 19.41 -0.78 15.15
C THR A 99 20.37 0.32 15.58
N LYS A 100 20.62 1.29 14.71
CA LYS A 100 21.34 2.52 15.04
C LYS A 100 20.44 3.74 15.16
N ASP A 101 19.22 3.65 14.61
CA ASP A 101 18.35 4.80 14.37
C ASP A 101 16.87 4.56 14.75
N PHE A 102 16.51 3.36 15.19
CA PHE A 102 15.12 2.95 15.47
C PHE A 102 14.15 3.10 14.27
N VAL A 103 14.70 3.11 13.08
CA VAL A 103 14.00 3.11 11.78
C VAL A 103 14.37 1.88 10.97
N ASN A 104 15.66 1.57 10.92
CA ASN A 104 16.19 0.40 10.23
C ASN A 104 16.58 -0.66 11.25
N PHE A 105 16.07 -1.86 11.08
CA PHE A 105 16.28 -2.99 11.98
C PHE A 105 16.87 -4.17 11.22
N GLU A 106 17.80 -4.86 11.86
CA GLU A 106 18.39 -6.11 11.37
C GLU A 106 18.26 -7.17 12.46
N GLU A 107 17.66 -8.31 12.11
CA GLU A 107 17.62 -9.46 13.00
C GLU A 107 19.05 -9.96 13.24
N CYS A 108 19.40 -10.17 14.49
CA CYS A 108 20.75 -10.56 14.90
C CYS A 108 20.71 -11.71 15.91
N SER A 109 21.87 -12.34 16.15
CA SER A 109 21.99 -13.40 17.15
C SER A 109 21.58 -12.88 18.53
N ALA A 110 20.72 -13.62 19.20
CA ALA A 110 20.32 -13.33 20.57
C ALA A 110 21.37 -13.93 21.53
N ASP A 111 22.35 -13.11 21.93
CA ASP A 111 23.17 -13.43 23.10
C ASP A 111 22.32 -13.39 24.36
N ALA A 112 22.87 -13.87 25.49
CA ALA A 112 22.18 -13.76 26.76
C ALA A 112 21.79 -12.30 27.06
N VAL A 113 20.54 -12.07 27.41
CA VAL A 113 20.03 -10.75 27.80
C VAL A 113 20.77 -10.31 29.07
N GLY A 114 21.51 -9.21 28.99
CA GLY A 114 22.24 -8.67 30.12
C GLY A 114 21.32 -8.00 31.14
N PRO A 115 21.78 -7.83 32.40
CA PRO A 115 20.98 -7.21 33.47
C PRO A 115 20.70 -5.72 33.23
N GLU A 116 21.40 -5.08 32.28
CA GLU A 116 21.21 -3.68 31.86
C GLU A 116 20.05 -3.48 30.88
N ALA A 117 19.49 -4.56 30.31
CA ALA A 117 18.34 -4.46 29.41
C ALA A 117 17.07 -4.10 30.19
N SER A 118 16.30 -3.16 29.66
CA SER A 118 15.10 -2.63 30.30
C SER A 118 13.99 -2.35 29.28
N GLU A 119 12.78 -2.08 29.75
CA GLU A 119 11.64 -1.70 28.91
C GLU A 119 11.78 -0.29 28.31
N SER A 120 12.76 0.49 28.75
CA SER A 120 12.98 1.87 28.26
C SER A 120 14.46 2.24 28.25
N ILE A 121 14.82 3.16 27.35
CA ILE A 121 16.18 3.66 27.21
C ILE A 121 16.18 5.14 26.87
N GLU A 122 17.15 5.89 27.42
CA GLU A 122 17.39 7.28 27.03
C GLU A 122 18.16 7.34 25.71
N LEU A 123 17.67 8.15 24.77
CA LEU A 123 18.25 8.34 23.44
C LEU A 123 18.68 9.80 23.24
N PRO A 124 19.78 10.02 22.47
CA PRO A 124 20.20 11.36 22.09
C PRO A 124 19.20 12.03 21.14
N ASP A 125 19.07 13.36 21.23
CA ASP A 125 18.11 14.15 20.44
C ASP A 125 18.35 14.05 18.93
N GLU A 126 19.57 13.73 18.51
CA GLU A 126 19.95 13.57 17.10
C GLU A 126 19.19 12.40 16.40
N LEU A 127 18.67 11.44 17.16
CA LEU A 127 17.87 10.33 16.62
C LEU A 127 16.40 10.69 16.45
N PHE A 128 15.90 11.71 17.17
CA PHE A 128 14.49 12.05 17.18
C PHE A 128 13.91 12.40 15.81
N PRO A 129 14.60 13.19 14.94
CA PRO A 129 14.08 13.51 13.60
C PRO A 129 13.76 12.28 12.75
N ALA A 130 14.66 11.29 12.70
CA ALA A 130 14.46 10.06 11.93
C ALA A 130 13.31 9.20 12.50
N VAL A 131 13.25 9.06 13.83
CA VAL A 131 12.17 8.35 14.52
C VAL A 131 10.82 9.04 14.29
N SER A 132 10.80 10.38 14.38
CA SER A 132 9.59 11.18 14.17
C SER A 132 9.11 11.09 12.72
N GLU A 133 9.98 11.30 11.74
CA GLU A 133 9.64 11.23 10.32
C GLU A 133 9.01 9.87 9.96
N ARG A 134 9.54 8.79 10.53
CA ARG A 134 9.12 7.43 10.16
C ARG A 134 7.88 6.95 10.91
N TRP A 135 7.73 7.29 12.19
CA TRP A 135 6.76 6.64 13.07
C TRP A 135 5.71 7.56 13.69
N ILE A 136 5.93 8.87 13.66
CA ILE A 136 4.93 9.84 14.14
C ILE A 136 4.16 10.36 12.93
N PRO A 137 2.82 10.32 12.95
CA PRO A 137 2.04 10.90 11.85
C PRO A 137 2.41 12.35 11.61
N LEU A 138 2.55 12.73 10.35
CA LEU A 138 2.84 14.12 9.97
C LEU A 138 1.71 15.05 10.42
N GLU A 139 2.12 16.26 10.79
CA GLU A 139 1.23 17.39 11.10
C GLU A 139 1.59 18.58 10.23
N VAL A 140 0.61 19.39 9.84
CA VAL A 140 0.84 20.65 9.15
C VAL A 140 1.49 21.64 10.11
N LYS A 141 2.64 22.19 9.73
CA LYS A 141 3.36 23.23 10.50
C LYS A 141 3.03 24.63 10.04
N SER A 142 2.90 24.84 8.75
CA SER A 142 2.57 26.14 8.19
C SER A 142 1.94 26.05 6.82
N VAL A 143 1.19 27.09 6.50
CA VAL A 143 0.58 27.32 5.20
C VAL A 143 1.11 28.66 4.69
N SER A 144 1.54 28.73 3.44
CA SER A 144 2.00 29.97 2.82
C SER A 144 1.39 30.17 1.45
N VAL A 145 0.77 31.32 1.30
CA VAL A 145 0.22 31.78 0.02
C VAL A 145 1.35 32.40 -0.80
N PRO A 146 1.42 32.21 -2.13
CA PRO A 146 2.46 32.82 -2.94
C PRO A 146 2.35 34.35 -2.89
N GLU A 147 3.52 35.00 -2.82
CA GLU A 147 3.67 36.46 -2.85
C GLU A 147 3.74 36.95 -4.31
N ASP A 148 3.45 38.25 -4.52
CA ASP A 148 3.58 38.94 -5.80
C ASP A 148 2.84 38.28 -6.98
N VAL A 149 1.68 37.69 -6.72
CA VAL A 149 0.85 37.01 -7.74
C VAL A 149 0.35 38.02 -8.74
N ARG A 150 0.59 37.71 -10.04
CA ARG A 150 0.06 38.47 -11.17
C ARG A 150 -0.68 37.54 -12.12
N VAL A 151 -1.89 37.90 -12.47
CA VAL A 151 -2.75 37.17 -13.40
C VAL A 151 -3.27 38.12 -14.47
N ASP A 152 -3.55 37.62 -15.66
CA ASP A 152 -4.19 38.40 -16.73
C ASP A 152 -5.72 38.37 -16.61
N SER A 153 -6.25 37.37 -15.91
CA SER A 153 -7.69 37.26 -15.66
C SER A 153 -7.98 36.48 -14.36
N LEU A 154 -9.16 36.68 -13.81
CA LEU A 154 -9.64 35.92 -12.63
C LEU A 154 -9.75 34.41 -12.87
N LYS A 155 -9.81 33.97 -14.11
CA LYS A 155 -9.86 32.54 -14.46
C LYS A 155 -8.56 31.80 -14.12
N GLU A 156 -7.43 32.52 -14.11
CA GLU A 156 -6.12 31.93 -13.81
C GLU A 156 -5.92 31.67 -12.30
N LEU A 157 -6.77 32.25 -11.45
CA LEU A 157 -6.70 31.99 -10.01
C LEU A 157 -6.86 30.51 -9.67
N LYS A 158 -7.59 29.73 -10.50
CA LYS A 158 -7.71 28.27 -10.34
C LYS A 158 -6.38 27.53 -10.38
N ASP A 159 -5.36 28.11 -11.02
CA ASP A 159 -4.04 27.50 -11.20
C ASP A 159 -3.07 27.89 -10.07
N ILE A 160 -3.47 28.82 -9.18
CA ILE A 160 -2.68 29.20 -8.02
C ILE A 160 -2.77 28.12 -6.96
N ARG A 161 -1.59 27.69 -6.47
CA ARG A 161 -1.46 26.70 -5.40
C ARG A 161 -0.90 27.34 -4.14
N VAL A 162 -1.33 26.83 -3.00
CA VAL A 162 -0.84 27.23 -1.68
C VAL A 162 0.10 26.16 -1.16
N ARG A 163 1.25 26.59 -0.65
CA ARG A 163 2.25 25.70 -0.08
C ARG A 163 1.88 25.33 1.35
N VAL A 164 1.89 24.03 1.63
CA VAL A 164 1.76 23.46 2.97
C VAL A 164 3.08 22.80 3.33
N ILE A 165 3.59 23.11 4.54
CA ILE A 165 4.82 22.51 5.08
C ILE A 165 4.44 21.62 6.26
N TYR A 166 4.95 20.41 6.27
CA TYR A 166 4.69 19.39 7.29
C TYR A 166 5.80 19.33 8.35
N SER A 167 5.55 18.55 9.40
CA SER A 167 6.43 18.45 10.58
C SER A 167 7.81 17.87 10.29
N ASP A 168 7.98 17.12 9.22
CA ASP A 168 9.26 16.58 8.75
C ASP A 168 9.99 17.51 7.78
N GLY A 169 9.40 18.65 7.44
CA GLY A 169 9.92 19.62 6.46
C GLY A 169 9.56 19.32 5.02
N SER A 170 8.82 18.24 4.75
CA SER A 170 8.25 18.00 3.41
C SER A 170 7.18 19.02 3.06
N GLU A 171 6.90 19.16 1.76
CA GLU A 171 5.99 20.19 1.24
C GLU A 171 4.93 19.58 0.33
N ASP A 172 3.79 20.25 0.25
CA ASP A 172 2.75 20.00 -0.74
C ASP A 172 2.20 21.31 -1.31
N LEU A 173 1.69 21.25 -2.54
CA LEU A 173 1.04 22.37 -3.22
C LEU A 173 -0.45 22.06 -3.38
N LYS A 174 -1.29 22.70 -2.56
CA LYS A 174 -2.72 22.42 -2.56
C LYS A 174 -3.51 23.37 -3.46
N PRO A 175 -4.49 22.84 -4.22
CA PRO A 175 -5.43 23.67 -4.96
C PRO A 175 -6.34 24.46 -4.01
N VAL A 176 -6.82 25.60 -4.47
CA VAL A 176 -7.67 26.50 -3.70
C VAL A 176 -8.92 26.89 -4.47
N TYR A 177 -10.06 26.82 -3.83
CA TYR A 177 -11.29 27.47 -4.31
C TYR A 177 -11.32 28.93 -3.91
N TRP A 178 -10.99 29.82 -4.84
CA TRP A 178 -11.02 31.26 -4.62
C TRP A 178 -12.45 31.79 -4.70
N SER A 179 -12.93 32.42 -3.63
CA SER A 179 -14.27 32.98 -3.53
C SER A 179 -14.38 34.33 -4.24
N ILE A 180 -14.88 34.35 -5.47
CA ILE A 180 -15.07 35.60 -6.21
C ILE A 180 -15.99 36.57 -5.45
N ALA A 181 -16.90 36.08 -4.61
CA ALA A 181 -17.75 36.91 -3.76
C ALA A 181 -16.95 37.68 -2.67
N SER A 182 -15.78 37.23 -2.32
CA SER A 182 -14.87 37.87 -1.34
C SER A 182 -13.92 38.89 -1.96
N LEU A 183 -13.92 39.03 -3.30
CA LEU A 183 -13.00 39.90 -4.02
C LEU A 183 -13.12 41.34 -3.58
N ARG A 184 -12.00 41.97 -3.17
CA ARG A 184 -11.91 43.35 -2.77
C ARG A 184 -10.90 44.07 -3.65
N ASP A 185 -11.32 45.21 -4.24
CA ASP A 185 -10.44 46.09 -4.97
C ASP A 185 -9.65 46.97 -3.95
N MET A 186 -8.31 46.88 -3.99
CA MET A 186 -7.39 47.61 -3.14
C MET A 186 -6.80 48.84 -3.84
N GLY A 187 -7.25 49.12 -5.07
CA GLY A 187 -6.72 50.19 -5.94
C GLY A 187 -5.45 49.76 -6.71
N ASN A 188 -5.10 50.53 -7.74
CA ASN A 188 -3.90 50.28 -8.55
C ASN A 188 -3.84 48.86 -9.16
N ARG A 189 -4.97 48.27 -9.57
CA ARG A 189 -5.09 46.91 -10.06
C ARG A 189 -4.67 45.83 -9.06
N ARG A 190 -4.62 46.16 -7.77
CA ARG A 190 -4.40 45.21 -6.70
C ARG A 190 -5.73 44.76 -6.13
N TYR A 191 -5.82 43.47 -5.87
CA TYR A 191 -7.02 42.80 -5.37
C TYR A 191 -6.66 41.92 -4.20
N ARG A 192 -7.61 41.71 -3.30
CA ARG A 192 -7.52 40.76 -2.20
C ARG A 192 -8.68 39.79 -2.31
N ILE A 193 -8.42 38.51 -2.10
CA ILE A 193 -9.42 37.45 -2.21
C ILE A 193 -9.19 36.40 -1.12
N THR A 194 -10.28 35.81 -0.61
CA THR A 194 -10.20 34.65 0.27
C THR A 194 -10.46 33.38 -0.53
N GLY A 195 -9.85 32.30 -0.10
CA GLY A 195 -10.00 30.99 -0.68
C GLY A 195 -10.02 29.89 0.37
N HIS A 196 -10.52 28.74 -0.01
CA HIS A 196 -10.54 27.55 0.81
C HIS A 196 -9.69 26.46 0.10
N MET A 197 -8.63 25.99 0.78
CA MET A 197 -7.82 24.87 0.27
C MET A 197 -8.64 23.59 0.34
N GLN A 198 -8.43 22.75 -0.66
CA GLN A 198 -9.03 21.42 -0.70
C GLN A 198 -8.12 20.40 -0.03
N ALA A 199 -8.59 19.82 1.07
CA ALA A 199 -8.17 18.48 1.45
C ALA A 199 -8.72 17.48 0.40
N ILE A 200 -7.93 16.51 0.01
CA ILE A 200 -8.45 15.37 -0.76
C ILE A 200 -8.99 14.40 0.26
N ASP A 201 -10.21 14.64 0.65
CA ASP A 201 -10.98 13.68 1.44
C ASP A 201 -12.03 13.08 0.49
N THR A 202 -11.74 11.89 0.01
CA THR A 202 -12.71 11.14 -0.76
C THR A 202 -13.63 10.44 0.20
N GLY A 203 -14.90 10.76 0.15
CA GLY A 203 -15.90 10.07 0.96
C GLY A 203 -15.73 8.54 0.84
N PHE A 204 -15.69 7.83 1.96
CA PHE A 204 -15.70 6.37 2.00
C PHE A 204 -17.05 5.86 2.49
N PRO A 205 -17.66 4.82 1.88
CA PRO A 205 -17.17 4.08 0.71
C PRO A 205 -17.49 4.78 -0.63
N LEU A 206 -16.55 4.70 -1.59
CA LEU A 206 -16.79 5.17 -2.97
C LEU A 206 -17.69 4.22 -3.75
N THR A 207 -17.49 2.91 -3.53
CA THR A 207 -18.32 1.84 -4.06
C THR A 207 -18.48 0.74 -3.03
N VAL A 208 -19.54 -0.03 -3.12
CA VAL A 208 -19.82 -1.18 -2.25
C VAL A 208 -19.73 -2.46 -3.07
N GLY A 209 -18.97 -3.46 -2.58
CA GLY A 209 -18.79 -4.75 -3.25
C GLY A 209 -17.93 -4.66 -4.51
N LEU A 210 -17.06 -3.66 -4.62
CA LEU A 210 -16.03 -3.56 -5.65
C LEU A 210 -14.66 -3.47 -4.96
N ALA A 211 -13.85 -4.50 -5.14
CA ALA A 211 -12.56 -4.69 -4.50
C ALA A 211 -11.40 -4.60 -5.49
N ASP A 212 -10.16 -4.52 -4.97
CA ASP A 212 -8.95 -4.53 -5.79
C ASP A 212 -8.98 -3.42 -6.87
N PRO A 213 -9.24 -2.16 -6.48
CA PRO A 213 -9.58 -1.09 -7.43
C PRO A 213 -8.35 -0.62 -8.20
N VAL A 214 -8.52 -0.41 -9.51
CA VAL A 214 -7.55 0.28 -10.36
C VAL A 214 -8.24 1.46 -11.03
N ILE A 215 -7.68 2.67 -10.81
CA ILE A 215 -8.08 3.92 -11.45
C ILE A 215 -7.00 4.26 -12.48
N PHE A 216 -7.39 4.51 -13.71
CA PHE A 216 -6.45 4.60 -14.83
C PHE A 216 -6.84 5.72 -15.79
N LEU A 217 -5.88 6.58 -16.12
CA LEU A 217 -6.04 7.63 -17.12
C LEU A 217 -5.51 7.14 -18.47
N TYR A 218 -6.36 7.11 -19.47
CA TYR A 218 -5.96 6.73 -20.83
C TYR A 218 -6.66 7.60 -21.88
N GLU A 219 -5.87 8.18 -22.80
CA GLU A 219 -6.36 9.06 -23.89
C GLU A 219 -7.33 10.17 -23.41
N GLY A 220 -7.06 10.73 -22.22
CA GLY A 220 -7.82 11.85 -21.65
C GLY A 220 -9.15 11.48 -20.99
N LYS A 221 -9.43 10.20 -20.82
CA LYS A 221 -10.56 9.66 -20.04
C LYS A 221 -10.08 8.86 -18.85
N TRP A 222 -10.88 8.86 -17.80
CA TRP A 222 -10.66 8.04 -16.62
C TRP A 222 -11.41 6.71 -16.74
N TYR A 223 -10.76 5.65 -16.36
CA TYR A 223 -11.30 4.30 -16.32
C TYR A 223 -11.14 3.73 -14.92
N TYR A 224 -12.08 2.90 -14.53
CA TYR A 224 -12.06 2.16 -13.28
C TYR A 224 -12.40 0.70 -13.56
N ILE A 225 -11.61 -0.21 -12.99
CA ILE A 225 -11.84 -1.65 -13.01
C ILE A 225 -11.57 -2.22 -11.63
N ALA A 226 -12.30 -3.27 -11.24
CA ALA A 226 -12.21 -3.89 -9.93
C ALA A 226 -12.75 -5.32 -9.95
N THR A 227 -12.42 -6.12 -8.95
CA THR A 227 -13.14 -7.36 -8.63
C THR A 227 -14.56 -7.01 -8.22
N ASN A 228 -15.57 -7.70 -8.77
CA ASN A 228 -16.97 -7.39 -8.51
C ASN A 228 -17.65 -8.47 -7.65
N ASP A 229 -17.58 -8.29 -6.33
CA ASP A 229 -18.19 -9.19 -5.35
C ASP A 229 -19.72 -9.24 -5.49
N ASN A 230 -20.35 -8.17 -6.04
CA ASN A 230 -21.81 -8.09 -6.20
C ASN A 230 -22.37 -9.07 -7.22
N VAL A 231 -21.52 -9.59 -8.12
CA VAL A 231 -21.89 -10.55 -9.15
C VAL A 231 -21.14 -11.88 -8.97
N ASN A 232 -20.73 -12.17 -7.73
CA ASN A 232 -20.01 -13.38 -7.36
C ASN A 232 -18.73 -13.56 -8.19
N ASP A 233 -17.99 -12.47 -8.40
CA ASP A 233 -16.69 -12.41 -9.08
C ASP A 233 -16.72 -12.94 -10.53
N ILE A 234 -17.83 -12.77 -11.22
CA ILE A 234 -17.99 -13.19 -12.63
C ILE A 234 -17.96 -11.96 -13.53
N GLY A 235 -17.05 -11.97 -14.50
CA GLY A 235 -16.90 -10.95 -15.52
C GLY A 235 -16.03 -9.76 -15.11
N LEU A 236 -15.48 -9.08 -16.11
CA LEU A 236 -14.74 -7.83 -15.96
C LEU A 236 -15.61 -6.65 -16.39
N TYR A 237 -15.81 -5.71 -15.48
CA TYR A 237 -16.63 -4.52 -15.67
C TYR A 237 -15.75 -3.28 -15.66
N VAL A 238 -15.89 -2.42 -16.66
CA VAL A 238 -15.15 -1.16 -16.75
C VAL A 238 -16.12 0.00 -16.66
N ARG A 239 -15.76 1.01 -15.86
CA ARG A 239 -16.41 2.32 -15.82
C ARG A 239 -15.57 3.33 -16.58
N CYS A 240 -16.21 4.34 -17.15
CA CYS A 240 -15.57 5.44 -17.88
C CYS A 240 -16.20 6.78 -17.50
N ALA A 241 -15.35 7.79 -17.26
CA ALA A 241 -15.80 9.16 -16.95
C ALA A 241 -14.77 10.20 -17.39
N ASP A 242 -15.16 11.49 -17.38
CA ASP A 242 -14.26 12.61 -17.67
C ASP A 242 -13.40 13.01 -16.46
N THR A 243 -13.82 12.64 -15.25
CA THR A 243 -13.13 12.93 -13.98
C THR A 243 -13.08 11.69 -13.11
N VAL A 244 -12.16 11.65 -12.13
CA VAL A 244 -12.07 10.54 -11.15
C VAL A 244 -13.37 10.43 -10.36
N ASP A 245 -13.93 11.55 -9.88
CA ASP A 245 -15.18 11.55 -9.11
C ASP A 245 -16.37 11.03 -9.94
N GLY A 246 -16.37 11.32 -11.24
CA GLY A 246 -17.37 10.82 -12.18
C GLY A 246 -17.43 9.30 -12.31
N LEU A 247 -16.34 8.60 -11.97
CA LEU A 247 -16.30 7.13 -11.95
C LEU A 247 -17.19 6.51 -10.84
N PHE A 248 -17.57 7.31 -9.85
CA PHE A 248 -18.26 6.84 -8.64
C PHE A 248 -19.67 7.41 -8.49
N THR A 249 -20.21 8.04 -9.55
CA THR A 249 -21.62 8.49 -9.59
C THR A 249 -22.56 7.32 -9.92
N ASP A 250 -23.82 7.44 -9.52
CA ASP A 250 -24.83 6.39 -9.75
C ASP A 250 -25.14 6.15 -11.23
N ASP A 251 -24.93 7.16 -12.08
CA ASP A 251 -25.19 7.13 -13.52
C ASP A 251 -23.94 6.88 -14.38
N VAL A 252 -22.81 6.49 -13.76
CA VAL A 252 -21.56 6.23 -14.49
C VAL A 252 -21.73 5.13 -15.55
N GLU A 253 -21.22 5.39 -16.73
CA GLU A 253 -21.21 4.38 -17.80
C GLU A 253 -20.38 3.17 -17.37
N THR A 254 -21.02 2.00 -17.31
CA THR A 254 -20.41 0.72 -16.96
C THR A 254 -20.65 -0.30 -18.05
N LYS A 255 -19.59 -0.98 -18.50
CA LYS A 255 -19.67 -2.05 -19.52
C LYS A 255 -18.99 -3.32 -19.03
N ILE A 256 -19.57 -4.46 -19.35
CA ILE A 256 -18.89 -5.74 -19.24
C ILE A 256 -18.03 -5.92 -20.50
N ILE A 257 -16.76 -6.19 -20.30
CA ILE A 257 -15.78 -6.35 -21.39
C ILE A 257 -15.26 -7.77 -21.52
N LEU A 258 -15.46 -8.59 -20.50
CA LEU A 258 -15.21 -10.03 -20.51
C LEU A 258 -16.25 -10.69 -19.60
N ASP A 259 -16.96 -11.71 -20.08
CA ASP A 259 -18.01 -12.40 -19.35
C ASP A 259 -17.70 -13.90 -19.20
N TYR A 260 -18.53 -14.57 -18.42
CA TYR A 260 -18.53 -16.04 -18.30
C TYR A 260 -18.54 -16.71 -19.67
N ASP A 261 -17.64 -17.66 -19.86
CA ASP A 261 -17.56 -18.50 -21.04
C ASP A 261 -16.90 -19.84 -20.67
N GLU A 262 -17.72 -20.87 -20.47
CA GLU A 262 -17.24 -22.18 -20.06
C GLU A 262 -16.38 -22.86 -21.15
N GLU A 263 -16.69 -22.65 -22.43
CA GLU A 263 -15.94 -23.24 -23.53
C GLU A 263 -14.53 -22.68 -23.63
N ARG A 264 -14.36 -21.39 -23.26
CA ARG A 264 -13.07 -20.72 -23.17
C ARG A 264 -12.39 -20.90 -21.81
N GLY A 265 -13.04 -21.56 -20.85
CA GLY A 265 -12.50 -21.77 -19.50
C GLY A 265 -12.55 -20.53 -18.59
N LEU A 266 -13.48 -19.61 -18.84
CA LEU A 266 -13.69 -18.38 -18.09
C LEU A 266 -14.93 -18.56 -17.19
N CYS A 267 -14.77 -19.19 -16.02
CA CYS A 267 -15.93 -19.63 -15.24
C CYS A 267 -16.16 -18.86 -13.95
N GLN A 268 -15.09 -18.47 -13.26
CA GLN A 268 -15.16 -17.88 -11.92
C GLN A 268 -13.89 -17.08 -11.61
N THR A 269 -13.90 -16.31 -10.51
CA THR A 269 -12.73 -15.62 -9.97
C THR A 269 -12.07 -14.69 -10.99
N PHE A 270 -12.85 -13.79 -11.58
CA PHE A 270 -12.35 -12.70 -12.40
C PHE A 270 -11.78 -11.63 -11.46
N TRP A 271 -10.61 -11.94 -10.86
CA TRP A 271 -10.05 -11.21 -9.75
C TRP A 271 -8.94 -10.28 -10.16
N ALA A 272 -8.80 -9.21 -9.36
CA ALA A 272 -7.71 -8.25 -9.37
C ALA A 272 -7.31 -7.80 -10.78
N PRO A 273 -8.23 -7.24 -11.57
CA PRO A 273 -7.91 -6.75 -12.90
C PRO A 273 -7.12 -5.44 -12.83
N GLU A 274 -6.02 -5.37 -13.59
CA GLU A 274 -5.15 -4.18 -13.67
C GLU A 274 -4.97 -3.71 -15.10
N PHE A 275 -5.10 -2.40 -15.34
CA PHE A 275 -4.71 -1.79 -16.60
C PHE A 275 -3.22 -1.50 -16.65
N HIS A 276 -2.55 -1.91 -17.73
CA HIS A 276 -1.15 -1.60 -17.99
C HIS A 276 -0.89 -1.25 -19.47
N VAL A 277 -0.07 -0.23 -19.72
CA VAL A 277 0.49 0.02 -21.05
C VAL A 277 1.82 -0.73 -21.18
N ILE A 278 1.86 -1.74 -22.02
CA ILE A 278 3.03 -2.62 -22.23
C ILE A 278 3.42 -2.56 -23.70
N GLY A 279 4.66 -2.19 -24.02
CA GLY A 279 5.12 -2.06 -25.40
C GLY A 279 4.25 -1.11 -26.24
N GLY A 280 3.71 -0.05 -25.61
CA GLY A 280 2.81 0.92 -26.27
C GLY A 280 1.40 0.40 -26.58
N ARG A 281 0.99 -0.72 -26.01
CA ARG A 281 -0.35 -1.32 -26.14
C ARG A 281 -1.01 -1.44 -24.77
N LEU A 282 -2.32 -1.24 -24.72
CA LEU A 282 -3.09 -1.40 -23.48
C LEU A 282 -3.42 -2.87 -23.24
N TYR A 283 -3.20 -3.32 -22.03
CA TYR A 283 -3.53 -4.66 -21.51
C TYR A 283 -4.39 -4.57 -20.26
N ILE A 284 -5.15 -5.63 -20.00
CA ILE A 284 -5.67 -5.95 -18.69
C ILE A 284 -5.01 -7.25 -18.22
N LEU A 285 -4.39 -7.20 -17.05
CA LEU A 285 -3.88 -8.36 -16.33
C LEU A 285 -4.92 -8.74 -15.29
N PHE A 286 -5.24 -10.01 -15.15
CA PHE A 286 -6.27 -10.49 -14.20
C PHE A 286 -6.11 -11.97 -13.91
N ALA A 287 -6.77 -12.47 -12.87
CA ALA A 287 -6.88 -13.89 -12.61
C ALA A 287 -8.28 -14.39 -13.00
N VAL A 288 -8.34 -15.61 -13.48
CA VAL A 288 -9.61 -16.32 -13.77
C VAL A 288 -9.43 -17.81 -13.61
N SER A 289 -10.48 -18.51 -13.15
CA SER A 289 -10.51 -19.96 -13.04
C SER A 289 -11.49 -20.61 -14.02
N ASN A 290 -11.24 -21.85 -14.33
CA ASN A 290 -12.24 -22.70 -14.96
C ASN A 290 -12.82 -23.70 -13.95
N LYS A 291 -13.67 -24.64 -14.40
CA LYS A 291 -14.30 -25.64 -13.54
C LYS A 291 -13.34 -26.63 -12.90
N ASN A 292 -12.15 -26.83 -13.46
CA ASN A 292 -11.23 -27.91 -13.11
C ASN A 292 -9.94 -27.42 -12.44
N TRP A 293 -9.69 -26.11 -12.45
CA TRP A 293 -8.51 -25.50 -11.83
C TRP A 293 -8.85 -24.12 -11.24
N GLY A 294 -8.12 -23.75 -10.18
CA GLY A 294 -8.30 -22.45 -9.51
C GLY A 294 -7.76 -21.28 -10.34
N PRO A 295 -7.82 -20.04 -9.81
CA PRO A 295 -7.44 -18.84 -10.54
C PRO A 295 -6.01 -18.91 -11.05
N GLN A 296 -5.82 -18.42 -12.27
CA GLN A 296 -4.53 -18.33 -12.94
C GLN A 296 -4.39 -16.97 -13.62
N CYS A 297 -3.17 -16.44 -13.65
CA CYS A 297 -2.86 -15.16 -14.27
C CYS A 297 -3.08 -15.21 -15.78
N HIS A 298 -3.86 -14.26 -16.27
CA HIS A 298 -4.15 -14.04 -17.69
C HIS A 298 -3.87 -12.57 -18.07
N MET A 299 -3.68 -12.36 -19.35
CA MET A 299 -3.61 -11.03 -19.96
C MET A 299 -4.54 -10.98 -21.17
N MET A 300 -5.23 -9.88 -21.37
CA MET A 300 -5.89 -9.58 -22.62
C MET A 300 -5.47 -8.20 -23.13
N ARG A 301 -5.36 -8.05 -24.45
CA ARG A 301 -4.82 -6.86 -25.08
C ARG A 301 -5.91 -6.12 -25.85
N LEU A 302 -5.93 -4.78 -25.74
CA LEU A 302 -6.81 -3.96 -26.57
C LEU A 302 -6.33 -3.98 -28.03
N LYS A 303 -7.23 -4.20 -28.98
CA LYS A 303 -6.95 -4.07 -30.42
C LYS A 303 -6.50 -2.65 -30.74
N LYS A 304 -5.65 -2.50 -31.75
CA LYS A 304 -5.15 -1.17 -32.14
C LYS A 304 -6.30 -0.26 -32.55
N GLY A 305 -6.42 0.88 -31.86
CA GLY A 305 -7.52 1.84 -32.05
C GLY A 305 -8.88 1.37 -31.52
N GLY A 306 -8.88 0.31 -30.70
CA GLY A 306 -10.10 -0.21 -30.05
C GLY A 306 -10.58 0.70 -28.93
N ASN A 307 -11.85 0.56 -28.60
CA ASN A 307 -12.52 1.24 -27.49
C ASN A 307 -12.48 0.34 -26.24
N ILE A 308 -11.95 0.83 -25.13
CA ILE A 308 -11.85 0.11 -23.85
C ILE A 308 -13.22 -0.41 -23.38
N MET A 309 -14.29 0.36 -23.66
CA MET A 309 -15.67 0.06 -23.24
C MET A 309 -16.40 -0.92 -24.20
N CYS A 310 -15.71 -1.48 -25.19
CA CYS A 310 -16.27 -2.39 -26.18
C CYS A 310 -15.62 -3.78 -26.06
N ALA A 311 -16.37 -4.79 -25.68
CA ALA A 311 -15.88 -6.14 -25.48
C ALA A 311 -15.21 -6.72 -26.75
N GLU A 312 -15.79 -6.44 -27.92
CA GLU A 312 -15.29 -6.91 -29.21
C GLU A 312 -13.95 -6.29 -29.62
N ASP A 313 -13.54 -5.20 -28.97
CA ASP A 313 -12.26 -4.55 -29.23
C ASP A 313 -11.10 -5.12 -28.39
N TRP A 314 -11.38 -6.05 -27.50
CA TRP A 314 -10.38 -6.81 -26.77
C TRP A 314 -10.03 -8.12 -27.50
N GLU A 315 -8.74 -8.49 -27.45
CA GLU A 315 -8.28 -9.79 -27.92
C GLU A 315 -8.62 -10.88 -26.86
N ASP A 316 -8.63 -12.15 -27.26
CA ASP A 316 -8.88 -13.25 -26.35
C ASP A 316 -7.84 -13.29 -25.21
N PRO A 317 -8.26 -13.60 -23.97
CA PRO A 317 -7.35 -13.76 -22.85
C PRO A 317 -6.31 -14.85 -23.10
N ILE A 318 -5.08 -14.58 -22.73
CA ILE A 318 -3.95 -15.51 -22.83
C ILE A 318 -3.44 -15.80 -21.41
N ARG A 319 -3.41 -17.07 -21.02
CA ARG A 319 -2.79 -17.50 -19.76
C ARG A 319 -1.28 -17.30 -19.82
N VAL A 320 -0.70 -16.70 -18.76
CA VAL A 320 0.72 -16.42 -18.68
C VAL A 320 1.52 -17.72 -18.55
N LYS A 321 2.69 -17.78 -19.21
CA LYS A 321 3.54 -18.95 -19.32
C LYS A 321 4.99 -18.65 -18.99
N ARG A 322 5.74 -19.68 -18.62
CA ARG A 322 7.20 -19.68 -18.51
C ARG A 322 7.87 -19.73 -19.89
N MET A 323 9.17 -19.51 -19.95
CA MET A 323 10.00 -19.56 -21.17
C MET A 323 9.86 -20.89 -21.95
N ASN A 324 9.67 -22.01 -21.26
CA ASN A 324 9.57 -23.34 -21.83
C ASN A 324 8.14 -23.72 -22.25
N ASP A 325 7.24 -22.74 -22.37
CA ASP A 325 5.83 -22.87 -22.74
C ASP A 325 4.96 -23.61 -21.70
N HIS A 326 5.51 -23.95 -20.51
CA HIS A 326 4.72 -24.42 -19.38
C HIS A 326 3.98 -23.26 -18.70
N PHE A 327 2.88 -23.58 -18.04
CA PHE A 327 2.18 -22.60 -17.21
C PHE A 327 3.02 -22.17 -16.01
N LEU A 328 2.67 -21.06 -15.37
CA LEU A 328 3.38 -20.57 -14.18
C LEU A 328 3.41 -21.61 -13.07
N THR A 329 2.33 -22.37 -12.93
CA THR A 329 2.23 -23.51 -12.03
C THR A 329 1.31 -24.58 -12.61
N GLU A 330 1.57 -25.84 -12.24
CA GLU A 330 0.69 -26.99 -12.51
C GLU A 330 -0.15 -27.34 -11.27
N ASP A 331 0.31 -27.01 -10.06
CA ASP A 331 -0.17 -27.52 -8.78
C ASP A 331 -0.70 -26.45 -7.82
N GLY A 332 -1.03 -25.28 -8.27
CA GLY A 332 -1.46 -24.21 -7.38
C GLY A 332 -2.30 -23.17 -8.09
N ILE A 333 -2.47 -22.06 -7.41
CA ILE A 333 -3.14 -20.88 -7.97
C ILE A 333 -2.13 -19.76 -8.16
N THR A 334 -2.33 -18.96 -9.22
CA THR A 334 -1.58 -17.72 -9.47
C THR A 334 -2.58 -16.60 -9.71
N LEU A 335 -2.39 -15.47 -9.05
CA LEU A 335 -3.31 -14.34 -9.08
C LEU A 335 -2.57 -13.01 -8.88
N ASP A 336 -3.29 -11.90 -8.99
CA ASP A 336 -2.83 -10.55 -8.67
C ASP A 336 -1.53 -10.18 -9.40
N MET A 337 -1.51 -10.38 -10.72
CA MET A 337 -0.31 -10.11 -11.51
C MET A 337 -0.24 -8.64 -11.88
N THR A 338 0.88 -8.01 -11.53
CA THR A 338 1.21 -6.65 -11.93
C THR A 338 2.40 -6.61 -12.90
N TYR A 339 2.49 -5.55 -13.68
CA TYR A 339 3.59 -5.25 -14.61
C TYR A 339 4.26 -3.94 -14.26
N PHE A 340 5.59 -3.89 -14.33
CA PHE A 340 6.34 -2.65 -14.22
C PHE A 340 7.68 -2.73 -14.95
N GLU A 341 8.26 -1.56 -15.23
CA GLU A 341 9.57 -1.44 -15.83
C GLU A 341 10.54 -0.75 -14.87
N SER A 342 11.77 -1.24 -14.78
CA SER A 342 12.85 -0.62 -14.02
C SER A 342 14.18 -0.81 -14.70
N ALA A 343 14.96 0.26 -14.81
CA ALA A 343 16.29 0.26 -15.42
C ALA A 343 16.34 -0.40 -16.82
N GLY A 344 15.30 -0.19 -17.64
CA GLY A 344 15.20 -0.73 -19.00
C GLY A 344 14.87 -2.21 -19.10
N LYS A 345 14.47 -2.85 -18.01
CA LYS A 345 13.93 -4.22 -17.98
C LYS A 345 12.46 -4.19 -17.59
N ALA A 346 11.69 -5.12 -18.16
CA ALA A 346 10.29 -5.34 -17.85
C ALA A 346 10.12 -6.54 -16.91
N TYR A 347 9.25 -6.38 -15.91
CA TYR A 347 9.01 -7.37 -14.86
C TYR A 347 7.52 -7.66 -14.72
N LEU A 348 7.22 -8.90 -14.34
CA LEU A 348 5.94 -9.33 -13.82
C LEU A 348 6.14 -9.77 -12.37
N ALA A 349 5.26 -9.34 -11.48
CA ALA A 349 5.17 -9.85 -10.11
C ALA A 349 3.75 -10.37 -9.88
N TRP A 350 3.61 -11.46 -9.12
CA TRP A 350 2.32 -12.10 -8.89
C TRP A 350 2.29 -12.87 -7.58
N SER A 351 1.09 -13.21 -7.13
CA SER A 351 0.85 -14.09 -5.99
C SER A 351 0.77 -15.55 -6.44
N TYR A 352 1.39 -16.45 -5.68
CA TYR A 352 1.30 -17.90 -5.85
C TYR A 352 0.95 -18.57 -4.53
N ARG A 353 0.02 -19.54 -4.55
CA ARG A 353 -0.33 -20.32 -3.38
C ARG A 353 -0.55 -21.79 -3.77
N TYR A 354 -0.05 -22.69 -2.92
CA TYR A 354 -0.20 -24.13 -3.06
C TYR A 354 -0.92 -24.72 -1.85
N GLY A 355 -1.72 -25.77 -2.09
CA GLY A 355 -2.36 -26.53 -1.03
C GLY A 355 -3.45 -25.80 -0.27
N ILE A 356 -4.05 -24.74 -0.85
CA ILE A 356 -5.10 -23.94 -0.21
C ILE A 356 -6.21 -24.83 0.39
N GLY A 357 -6.58 -24.55 1.65
CA GLY A 357 -7.61 -25.30 2.37
C GLY A 357 -7.18 -26.71 2.82
N THR A 358 -5.92 -27.06 2.70
CA THR A 358 -5.34 -28.32 3.17
C THR A 358 -4.25 -28.09 4.23
N PRO A 359 -3.81 -29.14 4.97
CA PRO A 359 -2.67 -29.01 5.89
C PRO A 359 -1.32 -28.65 5.21
N LYS A 360 -1.26 -28.67 3.88
CA LYS A 360 -0.08 -28.30 3.09
C LYS A 360 -0.17 -26.87 2.53
N ASP A 361 -1.07 -26.06 3.02
CA ASP A 361 -1.24 -24.68 2.59
C ASP A 361 0.03 -23.86 2.87
N THR A 362 0.64 -23.33 1.82
CA THR A 362 1.87 -22.52 1.89
C THR A 362 1.61 -21.06 2.26
N GLY A 363 0.33 -20.64 2.25
CA GLY A 363 -0.01 -19.23 2.16
C GLY A 363 0.34 -18.63 0.80
N SER A 364 -0.19 -17.46 0.50
CA SER A 364 0.18 -16.72 -0.72
C SER A 364 1.58 -16.14 -0.61
N MET A 365 2.37 -16.29 -1.65
CA MET A 365 3.76 -15.87 -1.75
C MET A 365 3.94 -15.01 -2.99
N LEU A 366 4.81 -14.01 -2.93
CA LEU A 366 5.12 -13.18 -4.09
C LEU A 366 6.27 -13.77 -4.89
N TYR A 367 6.07 -13.81 -6.20
CA TYR A 367 7.08 -14.17 -7.18
C TYR A 367 7.34 -13.01 -8.14
N ILE A 368 8.53 -12.98 -8.73
CA ILE A 368 8.94 -12.00 -9.74
C ILE A 368 9.70 -12.71 -10.85
N ALA A 369 9.53 -12.22 -12.08
CA ALA A 369 10.32 -12.64 -13.24
C ALA A 369 10.41 -11.50 -14.25
N THR A 370 11.36 -11.57 -15.18
CA THR A 370 11.40 -10.68 -16.34
C THR A 370 10.46 -11.16 -17.44
N THR A 371 10.01 -10.21 -18.28
CA THR A 371 9.23 -10.47 -19.48
C THR A 371 9.71 -9.60 -20.64
N ASP A 372 9.20 -9.88 -21.85
CA ASP A 372 9.42 -9.06 -23.04
C ASP A 372 8.17 -8.22 -23.33
N PRO A 373 8.24 -6.88 -23.37
CA PRO A 373 7.09 -6.03 -23.70
C PRO A 373 6.38 -6.37 -25.01
N GLU A 374 7.08 -6.97 -25.98
CA GLU A 374 6.48 -7.41 -27.25
C GLU A 374 5.64 -8.70 -27.08
N LYS A 375 5.94 -9.50 -26.04
CA LYS A 375 5.23 -10.74 -25.75
C LYS A 375 5.08 -10.94 -24.22
N PRO A 376 4.38 -10.04 -23.51
CA PRO A 376 4.42 -9.96 -22.05
C PRO A 376 3.83 -11.20 -21.33
N TRP A 377 3.03 -11.99 -22.00
CA TRP A 377 2.46 -13.25 -21.45
C TRP A 377 3.44 -14.43 -21.43
N VAL A 378 4.72 -14.22 -21.77
CA VAL A 378 5.77 -15.24 -21.66
C VAL A 378 6.94 -14.67 -20.87
N LEU A 379 7.31 -15.36 -19.78
CA LEU A 379 8.46 -14.96 -18.97
C LEU A 379 9.76 -15.12 -19.76
N THR A 380 10.74 -14.28 -19.49
CA THR A 380 12.10 -14.34 -20.04
C THR A 380 13.16 -14.73 -19.02
N SER A 381 12.75 -14.98 -17.78
CA SER A 381 13.57 -15.58 -16.71
C SER A 381 12.78 -16.65 -15.98
N GLU A 382 13.47 -17.48 -15.18
CA GLU A 382 12.79 -18.32 -14.20
C GLU A 382 12.15 -17.44 -13.11
N PRO A 383 10.98 -17.86 -12.57
CA PRO A 383 10.36 -17.18 -11.43
C PRO A 383 11.23 -17.23 -10.19
N VAL A 384 11.40 -16.09 -9.52
CA VAL A 384 12.11 -15.96 -8.25
C VAL A 384 11.09 -15.73 -7.13
N LEU A 385 11.19 -16.52 -6.05
CA LEU A 385 10.41 -16.29 -4.83
C LEU A 385 10.89 -15.01 -4.14
N LEU A 386 10.08 -13.97 -4.17
CA LEU A 386 10.44 -12.65 -3.66
C LEU A 386 10.08 -12.48 -2.18
N SER A 387 8.90 -12.94 -1.77
CA SER A 387 8.43 -12.77 -0.39
C SER A 387 7.51 -13.90 0.04
N ARG A 388 7.61 -14.26 1.34
CA ARG A 388 6.66 -15.11 2.04
C ARG A 388 6.01 -14.34 3.19
N PRO A 389 4.79 -14.71 3.58
CA PRO A 389 4.06 -14.08 4.69
C PRO A 389 4.60 -14.56 6.04
N LEU A 390 5.76 -14.07 6.45
CA LEU A 390 6.45 -14.54 7.66
C LEU A 390 6.09 -13.76 8.93
N TYR A 391 5.61 -12.53 8.80
CA TYR A 391 5.31 -11.69 9.96
C TYR A 391 3.87 -11.88 10.45
N GLY A 392 3.62 -11.68 11.74
CA GLY A 392 2.30 -11.81 12.33
C GLY A 392 1.23 -10.91 11.69
N TRP A 393 1.60 -9.73 11.20
CA TRP A 393 0.68 -8.85 10.47
C TRP A 393 0.28 -9.35 9.08
N GLU A 394 1.02 -10.31 8.53
CA GLU A 394 0.71 -11.01 7.26
C GLU A 394 -0.10 -12.30 7.50
N ASN A 395 -0.14 -12.79 8.77
CA ASN A 395 -0.68 -14.09 9.17
C ASN A 395 -1.74 -13.92 10.25
N GLN A 396 -2.81 -13.24 9.93
CA GLN A 396 -3.83 -12.92 10.89
C GLN A 396 -5.21 -13.47 10.48
N SER A 397 -6.07 -13.68 11.47
CA SER A 397 -7.43 -14.18 11.24
C SER A 397 -7.50 -15.53 10.51
N GLY A 398 -6.45 -16.35 10.63
CA GLY A 398 -6.36 -17.67 9.98
C GLY A 398 -5.99 -17.63 8.50
N THR A 399 -5.61 -16.47 7.98
CA THR A 399 -5.17 -16.28 6.58
C THR A 399 -3.69 -15.93 6.53
N ILE A 400 -2.96 -16.55 5.62
CA ILE A 400 -1.52 -16.46 5.47
C ILE A 400 -1.23 -15.90 4.08
N ASN A 401 -1.06 -14.56 3.96
CA ASN A 401 -1.00 -13.92 2.66
C ASN A 401 0.13 -12.90 2.52
N ASN A 402 0.86 -13.00 1.38
CA ASN A 402 1.44 -11.88 0.65
C ASN A 402 0.79 -11.88 -0.74
N GLU A 403 -0.03 -10.90 -1.03
CA GLU A 403 -0.81 -10.84 -2.27
C GLU A 403 -0.96 -9.39 -2.78
N GLY A 404 -1.58 -9.20 -3.95
CA GLY A 404 -1.85 -7.89 -4.52
C GLY A 404 -0.60 -7.02 -4.72
N PRO A 405 0.50 -7.53 -5.35
CA PRO A 405 1.68 -6.69 -5.57
C PRO A 405 1.37 -5.57 -6.57
N TYR A 406 1.81 -4.34 -6.26
CA TYR A 406 1.74 -3.22 -7.20
C TYR A 406 2.99 -2.34 -7.06
N ALA A 407 3.62 -1.96 -8.17
CA ALA A 407 4.88 -1.22 -8.14
C ALA A 407 4.66 0.30 -8.16
N LEU A 408 5.39 1.00 -7.28
CA LEU A 408 5.56 2.45 -7.30
C LEU A 408 7.06 2.76 -7.43
N ILE A 409 7.41 3.57 -8.42
CA ILE A 409 8.78 4.06 -8.57
C ILE A 409 8.82 5.50 -8.09
N SER A 410 9.60 5.76 -7.04
CA SER A 410 9.80 7.09 -6.48
C SER A 410 11.29 7.37 -6.36
N GLY A 411 11.75 8.41 -7.04
CA GLY A 411 13.18 8.71 -7.14
C GLY A 411 13.98 7.52 -7.74
N ASP A 412 14.96 7.03 -7.01
CA ASP A 412 15.81 5.90 -7.39
C ASP A 412 15.39 4.57 -6.73
N THR A 413 14.19 4.50 -6.18
CA THR A 413 13.69 3.34 -5.43
C THR A 413 12.42 2.79 -6.05
N VAL A 414 12.37 1.48 -6.22
CA VAL A 414 11.17 0.71 -6.53
C VAL A 414 10.57 0.25 -5.20
N TYR A 415 9.34 0.67 -4.92
CA TYR A 415 8.49 0.16 -3.86
C TYR A 415 7.49 -0.81 -4.48
N LEU A 416 7.58 -2.08 -4.15
CA LEU A 416 6.54 -3.05 -4.46
C LEU A 416 5.61 -3.14 -3.26
N SER A 417 4.45 -2.47 -3.33
CA SER A 417 3.41 -2.66 -2.32
C SER A 417 2.83 -4.06 -2.46
N TYR A 418 2.35 -4.60 -1.36
CA TYR A 418 1.64 -5.88 -1.32
C TYR A 418 0.75 -5.90 -0.09
N SER A 419 -0.19 -6.82 -0.07
CA SER A 419 -1.12 -6.95 1.03
C SER A 419 -0.88 -8.19 1.87
N GLY A 420 -1.23 -8.09 3.15
CA GLY A 420 -1.11 -9.18 4.12
C GLY A 420 -2.37 -9.37 4.93
N GLY A 421 -2.64 -10.62 5.33
CA GLY A 421 -3.81 -10.98 6.11
C GLY A 421 -5.03 -11.34 5.28
N ASP A 422 -6.21 -11.24 5.88
CA ASP A 422 -7.48 -11.61 5.28
C ASP A 422 -8.07 -10.44 4.49
N ALA A 423 -8.19 -10.57 3.17
CA ALA A 423 -8.76 -9.56 2.27
C ALA A 423 -10.20 -9.13 2.62
N CYS A 424 -10.93 -9.95 3.36
CA CYS A 424 -12.26 -9.66 3.90
C CYS A 424 -12.24 -9.33 5.40
N GLY A 425 -11.05 -9.25 6.01
CA GLY A 425 -10.86 -9.01 7.43
C GLY A 425 -10.58 -7.55 7.78
N PRO A 426 -10.92 -7.13 9.02
CA PRO A 426 -10.70 -5.75 9.46
C PRO A 426 -9.23 -5.39 9.66
N ALA A 427 -8.35 -6.38 9.68
CA ALA A 427 -6.92 -6.22 9.90
C ALA A 427 -6.07 -6.47 8.62
N TYR A 428 -6.68 -6.52 7.45
CA TYR A 428 -5.98 -6.51 6.16
C TYR A 428 -5.14 -5.25 6.00
N VAL A 429 -3.99 -5.32 5.37
CA VAL A 429 -2.99 -4.25 5.38
C VAL A 429 -2.19 -4.18 4.09
N VAL A 430 -1.49 -3.05 3.90
CA VAL A 430 -0.45 -2.89 2.87
C VAL A 430 0.94 -2.87 3.52
N GLY A 431 1.88 -3.64 2.96
CA GLY A 431 3.30 -3.60 3.25
C GLY A 431 4.14 -3.16 2.05
N TYR A 432 5.44 -2.91 2.26
CA TYR A 432 6.39 -2.61 1.19
C TYR A 432 7.56 -3.59 1.16
N LEU A 433 7.92 -4.00 -0.05
CA LEU A 433 9.27 -4.42 -0.42
C LEU A 433 9.93 -3.27 -1.18
N LYS A 434 11.18 -2.96 -0.89
CA LYS A 434 11.90 -1.86 -1.56
C LYS A 434 13.25 -2.29 -2.07
N VAL A 435 13.63 -1.75 -3.24
CA VAL A 435 14.91 -2.02 -3.89
C VAL A 435 15.35 -0.80 -4.69
N LYS A 436 16.66 -0.60 -4.86
CA LYS A 436 17.17 0.44 -5.76
C LYS A 436 16.85 0.09 -7.22
N ALA A 437 16.33 1.06 -7.97
CA ALA A 437 15.90 0.86 -9.37
C ALA A 437 17.01 0.31 -10.30
N GLY A 438 18.28 0.60 -9.98
CA GLY A 438 19.43 0.09 -10.74
C GLY A 438 19.97 -1.27 -10.30
N ALA A 439 19.41 -1.88 -9.24
CA ALA A 439 19.82 -3.20 -8.76
C ALA A 439 19.27 -4.33 -9.66
N ASP A 440 19.78 -5.53 -9.50
CA ASP A 440 19.15 -6.71 -10.09
C ASP A 440 17.92 -7.10 -9.26
N LEU A 441 16.72 -6.90 -9.81
CA LEU A 441 15.47 -7.17 -9.13
C LEU A 441 15.18 -8.68 -8.98
N LEU A 442 15.93 -9.54 -9.68
CA LEU A 442 15.87 -10.99 -9.50
C LEU A 442 16.81 -11.49 -8.39
N ASP A 443 17.71 -10.64 -7.90
CA ASP A 443 18.50 -10.92 -6.70
C ASP A 443 17.70 -10.55 -5.45
N ILE A 444 17.15 -11.55 -4.78
CA ILE A 444 16.35 -11.36 -3.56
C ILE A 444 17.11 -10.62 -2.45
N SER A 445 18.44 -10.72 -2.40
CA SER A 445 19.27 -10.05 -1.38
C SER A 445 19.29 -8.52 -1.56
N SER A 446 18.94 -8.02 -2.74
CA SER A 446 18.83 -6.59 -3.03
C SER A 446 17.57 -5.96 -2.45
N TRP A 447 16.53 -6.77 -2.15
CA TRP A 447 15.27 -6.29 -1.62
C TRP A 447 15.29 -6.17 -0.10
N LYS A 448 14.64 -5.13 0.39
CA LYS A 448 14.36 -4.95 1.81
C LYS A 448 12.85 -4.95 2.03
N LYS A 449 12.40 -5.82 2.92
CA LYS A 449 11.02 -5.87 3.38
C LYS A 449 10.85 -4.96 4.57
N GLU A 450 9.82 -4.09 4.55
CA GLU A 450 9.49 -3.28 5.73
C GLU A 450 9.06 -4.21 6.88
N PRO A 451 9.49 -3.93 8.11
CA PRO A 451 9.21 -4.81 9.25
C PRO A 451 7.73 -4.80 9.66
N THR A 452 6.99 -3.79 9.25
CA THR A 452 5.59 -3.58 9.61
C THR A 452 4.79 -3.04 8.42
N ALA A 453 3.45 -3.11 8.53
CA ALA A 453 2.53 -2.53 7.56
C ALA A 453 2.69 -1.01 7.44
N VAL A 454 2.47 -0.48 6.24
CA VAL A 454 2.54 0.97 5.91
C VAL A 454 1.16 1.60 5.75
N LEU A 455 0.12 0.77 5.56
CA LEU A 455 -1.28 1.16 5.61
C LEU A 455 -2.06 0.08 6.36
N HIS A 456 -2.75 0.46 7.42
CA HIS A 456 -3.41 -0.46 8.34
C HIS A 456 -4.65 0.17 8.99
N LEU A 457 -5.37 -0.59 9.77
CA LEU A 457 -6.65 -0.21 10.40
C LEU A 457 -6.64 1.08 11.25
N GLN A 458 -5.45 1.61 11.58
CA GLN A 458 -5.30 2.86 12.34
C GLN A 458 -4.75 4.01 11.47
N SER A 459 -4.44 3.73 10.20
CA SER A 459 -3.88 4.73 9.27
C SER A 459 -4.90 5.77 8.83
N VAL A 460 -6.15 5.35 8.59
CA VAL A 460 -7.24 6.20 8.13
C VAL A 460 -8.43 6.05 9.07
N GLU A 461 -8.96 7.16 9.55
CA GLU A 461 -10.10 7.16 10.46
C GLU A 461 -11.36 6.58 9.79
N GLY A 462 -12.10 5.72 10.52
CA GLY A 462 -13.34 5.12 10.02
C GLY A 462 -13.17 3.93 9.08
N ILE A 463 -11.95 3.65 8.62
CA ILE A 463 -11.63 2.58 7.66
C ILE A 463 -10.98 1.39 8.39
N LEU A 464 -11.36 0.17 8.02
CA LEU A 464 -10.76 -1.07 8.50
C LEU A 464 -10.28 -1.91 7.31
N GLY A 465 -9.21 -2.68 7.53
CA GLY A 465 -8.70 -3.62 6.54
C GLY A 465 -8.36 -3.01 5.18
N PRO A 466 -7.61 -1.88 5.13
CA PRO A 466 -7.20 -1.30 3.86
C PRO A 466 -6.13 -2.15 3.20
N GLY A 467 -6.34 -2.56 1.94
CA GLY A 467 -5.35 -3.35 1.21
C GLY A 467 -5.69 -3.52 -0.27
N HIS A 468 -4.91 -4.36 -0.95
CA HIS A 468 -4.96 -4.63 -2.37
C HIS A 468 -5.02 -3.34 -3.19
N ASN A 469 -3.95 -2.59 -3.13
CA ASN A 469 -3.88 -1.24 -3.66
C ASN A 469 -3.29 -1.18 -5.08
N SER A 470 -3.66 -0.11 -5.77
CA SER A 470 -2.98 0.41 -6.96
C SER A 470 -2.56 1.86 -6.75
N PHE A 471 -1.66 2.37 -7.61
CA PHE A 471 -1.27 3.78 -7.61
C PHE A 471 -1.63 4.44 -8.93
N PHE A 472 -2.01 5.71 -8.86
CA PHE A 472 -2.25 6.53 -10.05
C PHE A 472 -1.88 8.00 -9.79
N TYR A 473 -1.74 8.79 -10.85
CA TYR A 473 -1.58 10.23 -10.75
C TYR A 473 -2.88 10.91 -11.15
N ASP A 474 -3.35 11.84 -10.33
CA ASP A 474 -4.53 12.64 -10.68
C ASP A 474 -4.21 13.71 -11.75
N MET A 475 -5.22 14.51 -12.14
CA MET A 475 -5.06 15.56 -13.17
C MET A 475 -4.09 16.67 -12.76
N ASP A 476 -3.84 16.86 -11.46
CA ASP A 476 -2.87 17.82 -10.94
C ASP A 476 -1.46 17.21 -10.79
N GLY A 477 -1.26 15.95 -11.20
CA GLY A 477 0.00 15.22 -11.08
C GLY A 477 0.32 14.75 -9.67
N ARG A 478 -0.67 14.69 -8.78
CA ARG A 478 -0.50 14.20 -7.41
C ARG A 478 -0.59 12.68 -7.39
N LEU A 479 0.34 12.05 -6.66
CA LEU A 479 0.33 10.61 -6.47
C LEU A 479 -0.81 10.19 -5.55
N MET A 480 -1.60 9.24 -6.00
CA MET A 480 -2.78 8.70 -5.31
C MET A 480 -2.63 7.20 -5.11
N ILE A 481 -3.22 6.68 -4.05
CA ILE A 481 -3.42 5.25 -3.81
C ILE A 481 -4.92 4.94 -3.87
N ALA A 482 -5.30 3.95 -4.66
CA ALA A 482 -6.62 3.32 -4.59
C ALA A 482 -6.48 1.95 -3.92
N TYR A 483 -7.44 1.57 -3.10
CA TYR A 483 -7.43 0.31 -2.35
C TYR A 483 -8.86 -0.10 -2.00
N HIS A 484 -9.06 -1.35 -1.60
CA HIS A 484 -10.31 -1.70 -0.95
C HIS A 484 -10.16 -1.71 0.56
N ALA A 485 -11.28 -1.50 1.24
CA ALA A 485 -11.38 -1.50 2.70
C ALA A 485 -12.79 -1.86 3.15
N GLN A 486 -13.02 -1.90 4.46
CA GLN A 486 -14.32 -2.19 5.06
C GLN A 486 -14.77 -1.04 5.95
N GLU A 487 -16.06 -0.78 5.96
CA GLU A 487 -16.66 0.09 6.96
C GLU A 487 -16.53 -0.55 8.35
N ARG A 488 -16.31 0.27 9.37
CA ARG A 488 -16.08 -0.21 10.75
C ARG A 488 -17.16 -1.14 11.29
N ASP A 489 -18.38 -0.97 10.86
CA ASP A 489 -19.55 -1.72 11.36
C ASP A 489 -20.08 -2.76 10.35
N LYS A 490 -19.43 -2.92 9.19
CA LYS A 490 -19.86 -3.82 8.11
C LYS A 490 -18.71 -4.70 7.62
N TYR A 491 -18.43 -5.76 8.35
CA TYR A 491 -17.41 -6.75 7.94
C TYR A 491 -17.87 -7.57 6.72
N ASN A 492 -16.89 -8.09 5.98
CA ASN A 492 -17.07 -8.90 4.76
C ASN A 492 -17.73 -8.15 3.58
N CYS A 493 -17.64 -6.83 3.57
CA CYS A 493 -18.08 -6.02 2.44
C CYS A 493 -16.91 -5.14 2.01
N ARG A 494 -16.22 -5.54 0.94
CA ARG A 494 -15.10 -4.79 0.40
C ARG A 494 -15.61 -3.57 -0.37
N CYS A 495 -15.10 -2.41 -0.01
CA CYS A 495 -15.51 -1.13 -0.58
C CYS A 495 -14.29 -0.39 -1.10
N SER A 496 -14.37 0.23 -2.26
CA SER A 496 -13.25 1.02 -2.80
C SER A 496 -13.08 2.35 -2.08
N ALA A 497 -11.84 2.75 -1.96
CA ALA A 497 -11.39 4.04 -1.46
C ALA A 497 -10.19 4.53 -2.27
N PHE A 498 -9.91 5.82 -2.26
CA PHE A 498 -8.64 6.36 -2.66
C PHE A 498 -8.28 7.60 -1.84
N HIS A 499 -7.02 7.88 -1.71
CA HIS A 499 -6.51 9.14 -1.14
C HIS A 499 -5.11 9.45 -1.66
N ARG A 500 -4.58 10.61 -1.27
CA ARG A 500 -3.26 11.06 -1.69
C ARG A 500 -2.14 10.27 -0.99
N VAL A 501 -1.07 9.97 -1.73
CA VAL A 501 0.21 9.51 -1.16
C VAL A 501 1.10 10.73 -0.92
N HIS A 502 1.58 10.89 0.30
CA HIS A 502 2.53 11.94 0.63
C HIS A 502 3.97 11.38 0.59
N LEU A 503 4.89 12.13 0.01
CA LEU A 503 6.31 11.78 0.08
C LEU A 503 6.94 12.52 1.26
N SER A 504 7.51 11.80 2.22
CA SER A 504 8.24 12.39 3.34
C SER A 504 9.47 13.19 2.85
N ALA A 505 10.11 13.92 3.74
CA ALA A 505 11.35 14.66 3.41
C ALA A 505 12.46 13.74 2.88
N SER A 506 12.50 12.47 3.27
CA SER A 506 13.43 11.45 2.73
C SER A 506 12.93 10.78 1.43
N GLY A 507 11.74 11.12 0.94
CA GLY A 507 11.11 10.52 -0.26
C GLY A 507 10.41 9.20 0.01
N PHE A 508 10.17 8.83 1.27
CA PHE A 508 9.41 7.62 1.61
C PHE A 508 7.91 7.85 1.38
N PRO A 509 7.20 6.94 0.67
CA PRO A 509 5.77 7.08 0.43
C PRO A 509 4.96 6.81 1.71
N LEU A 510 4.34 7.83 2.26
CA LEU A 510 3.46 7.77 3.42
C LEU A 510 2.01 7.64 2.98
N LEU A 511 1.33 6.61 3.47
CA LEU A 511 -0.05 6.26 3.10
C LEU A 511 -1.08 6.65 4.18
N ASN A 512 -0.66 7.40 5.20
CA ASN A 512 -1.48 7.74 6.37
C ASN A 512 -1.65 9.26 6.59
N VAL A 513 -1.25 10.08 5.59
CA VAL A 513 -1.39 11.54 5.65
C VAL A 513 -2.70 11.95 5.00
N VAL A 514 -3.79 11.85 5.75
CA VAL A 514 -5.18 12.09 5.28
C VAL A 514 -5.96 12.89 6.32
N GLY A 515 -7.06 13.53 5.88
CA GLY A 515 -7.94 14.31 6.75
C GLY A 515 -7.19 15.44 7.46
N GLU A 516 -7.35 15.53 8.77
CA GLU A 516 -6.71 16.55 9.62
C GLU A 516 -5.17 16.52 9.58
N ARG A 517 -4.54 15.38 9.25
CA ARG A 517 -3.08 15.29 9.08
C ARG A 517 -2.62 15.90 7.77
N ASP A 518 -3.45 15.80 6.72
CA ASP A 518 -3.17 16.38 5.42
C ASP A 518 -3.44 17.89 5.38
N LEU A 519 -4.55 18.31 5.99
CA LEU A 519 -4.94 19.72 6.10
C LEU A 519 -5.93 19.94 7.25
N PRO A 520 -5.50 20.46 8.41
CA PRO A 520 -6.40 20.82 9.49
C PRO A 520 -7.45 21.84 9.05
N ALA A 521 -8.70 21.68 9.51
CA ALA A 521 -9.80 22.54 9.13
C ALA A 521 -9.52 24.02 9.44
N GLU A 522 -8.85 24.32 10.57
CA GLU A 522 -8.47 25.68 10.97
C GLU A 522 -7.39 26.33 10.08
N MET A 523 -6.67 25.52 9.26
CA MET A 523 -5.64 26.02 8.32
C MET A 523 -6.11 26.03 6.87
N SER A 524 -7.35 25.61 6.59
CA SER A 524 -7.86 25.48 5.23
C SER A 524 -8.21 26.80 4.56
N ASP A 525 -8.53 27.85 5.33
CA ASP A 525 -8.88 29.16 4.81
C ASP A 525 -7.65 30.03 4.63
N VAL A 526 -7.52 30.66 3.47
CA VAL A 526 -6.39 31.51 3.10
C VAL A 526 -6.85 32.83 2.50
N GLU A 527 -6.00 33.85 2.62
CA GLU A 527 -6.20 35.14 1.98
C GLU A 527 -5.00 35.46 1.09
N MET A 528 -5.22 35.95 -0.11
CA MET A 528 -4.18 36.29 -1.08
C MET A 528 -4.39 37.68 -1.64
N GLU A 529 -3.29 38.42 -1.80
CA GLU A 529 -3.25 39.65 -2.62
C GLU A 529 -2.64 39.33 -3.99
N PHE A 530 -3.20 39.91 -5.03
CA PHE A 530 -2.73 39.71 -6.41
C PHE A 530 -2.97 40.96 -7.27
N THR A 531 -2.34 41.01 -8.43
CA THR A 531 -2.52 42.09 -9.42
C THR A 531 -3.12 41.50 -10.71
N ILE A 532 -3.97 42.31 -11.36
CA ILE A 532 -4.45 41.98 -12.72
C ILE A 532 -3.66 42.85 -13.71
N GLY A 533 -3.02 42.18 -14.71
CA GLY A 533 -2.16 42.78 -15.71
C GLY A 533 -2.87 43.71 -16.72
#